data_d86a7b9def3e5c7d92c7bea95cbf3efa
#
_entry.id   d86a7b9def3e5c7d92c7bea95cbf3efa
#
_cell.length_a   1.000
_cell.length_b   1.000
_cell.length_c   1.000
_cell.angle_alpha   90.00
_cell.angle_beta   90.00
_cell.angle_gamma   90.00
#
_symmetry.space_group_name_H-M   'P 1'
#
loop_
_entity.id
_entity.type
_entity.pdbx_description
1 polymer ?
#
loop_
_entity_poly.entity_id
_entity_poly.type
_entity_poly.pdbx_seq_one_letter_code
_entity_poly.pdbx_strand_id
1 'polypeptide(L)'
;MSDFGTVALICSLALSLYGVVVPHFGVRSNNWNLVRSVQHASILSFLMISVASAVLMEALINSDFSIEYVWGHSSRDMPLFYKITSFWGGLEGSLLFWILVQSFFIMIVAFRYQYTNREIIPYVLATLNGIMSFLLILLIGWSNPLELQAVIPEEGLSLIHISEPTRPS
;
A
#
# COMPACT_ATOMS: atom_id res chain seq x y z
N MET A 1 -0.24 15.76 2.22
CA MET A 1 -0.47 14.69 1.25
C MET A 1 -0.33 13.31 1.88
N SER A 2 0.68 13.06 2.72
CA SER A 2 0.89 11.79 3.42
C SER A 2 -0.33 11.30 4.22
N ASP A 3 -1.03 12.20 4.92
CA ASP A 3 -2.23 11.87 5.71
C ASP A 3 -3.33 11.23 4.86
N PHE A 4 -3.53 11.72 3.62
CA PHE A 4 -4.49 11.12 2.69
C PHE A 4 -4.11 9.69 2.30
N GLY A 5 -2.81 9.44 2.07
CA GLY A 5 -2.33 8.10 1.78
C GLY A 5 -2.49 7.15 2.98
N THR A 6 -2.16 7.61 4.18
CA THR A 6 -2.34 6.82 5.41
C THR A 6 -3.81 6.52 5.68
N VAL A 7 -4.71 7.50 5.53
CA VAL A 7 -6.16 7.27 5.64
C VAL A 7 -6.65 6.27 4.60
N ALA A 8 -6.15 6.35 3.35
CA ALA A 8 -6.51 5.40 2.31
C ALA A 8 -6.08 3.96 2.65
N LEU A 9 -4.88 3.77 3.26
CA LEU A 9 -4.42 2.46 3.74
C LEU A 9 -5.30 1.93 4.88
N ILE A 10 -5.69 2.77 5.85
CA ILE A 10 -6.57 2.39 6.96
C ILE A 10 -7.96 2.01 6.43
N CYS A 11 -8.52 2.78 5.49
CA CYS A 11 -9.78 2.44 4.82
C CYS A 11 -9.68 1.10 4.06
N SER A 12 -8.56 0.86 3.38
CA SER A 12 -8.32 -0.42 2.68
C SER A 12 -8.24 -1.59 3.65
N LEU A 13 -7.65 -1.41 4.83
CA LEU A 13 -7.63 -2.42 5.88
C LEU A 13 -9.05 -2.74 6.36
N ALA A 14 -9.87 -1.73 6.62
CA ALA A 14 -11.27 -1.95 7.02
C ALA A 14 -12.07 -2.69 5.95
N LEU A 15 -11.88 -2.32 4.65
CA LEU A 15 -12.53 -2.97 3.52
C LEU A 15 -12.05 -4.42 3.32
N SER A 16 -10.77 -4.69 3.52
CA SER A 16 -10.23 -6.05 3.41
C SER A 16 -10.71 -6.94 4.56
N LEU A 17 -10.78 -6.45 5.79
CA LEU A 17 -11.37 -7.18 6.93
C LEU A 17 -12.86 -7.47 6.70
N TYR A 18 -13.62 -6.51 6.15
CA TYR A 18 -14.97 -6.72 5.69
C TYR A 18 -15.03 -7.86 4.66
N GLY A 19 -14.09 -7.88 3.71
CA GLY A 19 -13.96 -8.90 2.69
C GLY A 19 -13.59 -10.30 3.22
N VAL A 20 -13.03 -10.40 4.41
CA VAL A 20 -12.78 -11.69 5.10
C VAL A 20 -14.07 -12.23 5.74
N VAL A 21 -14.80 -11.39 6.44
CA VAL A 21 -15.90 -11.82 7.32
C VAL A 21 -17.20 -12.02 6.56
N VAL A 22 -17.57 -11.08 5.71
CA VAL A 22 -18.91 -11.02 5.09
C VAL A 22 -19.20 -12.17 4.11
N PRO A 23 -18.23 -12.69 3.32
CA PRO A 23 -18.51 -13.81 2.42
C PRO A 23 -19.04 -15.04 3.15
N HIS A 24 -18.52 -15.33 4.34
CA HIS A 24 -18.95 -16.46 5.15
C HIS A 24 -20.43 -16.33 5.58
N PHE A 25 -20.83 -15.12 5.98
CA PHE A 25 -22.24 -14.85 6.31
C PHE A 25 -23.12 -14.86 5.07
N GLY A 26 -22.64 -14.33 3.95
CA GLY A 26 -23.37 -14.29 2.67
C GLY A 26 -23.71 -15.68 2.17
N VAL A 27 -22.77 -16.61 2.21
CA VAL A 27 -22.98 -18.02 1.83
C VAL A 27 -23.94 -18.71 2.80
N ARG A 28 -23.71 -18.55 4.11
CA ARG A 28 -24.54 -19.19 5.15
C ARG A 28 -25.99 -18.72 5.12
N SER A 29 -26.25 -17.45 4.83
CA SER A 29 -27.60 -16.85 4.74
C SER A 29 -28.22 -16.95 3.34
N ASN A 30 -27.53 -17.57 2.38
CA ASN A 30 -27.90 -17.62 0.96
C ASN A 30 -28.22 -16.23 0.37
N ASN A 31 -27.53 -15.19 0.87
CA ASN A 31 -27.72 -13.79 0.47
C ASN A 31 -26.59 -13.32 -0.46
N TRP A 32 -26.83 -13.44 -1.76
CA TRP A 32 -25.87 -13.05 -2.80
C TRP A 32 -25.57 -11.56 -2.86
N ASN A 33 -26.44 -10.72 -2.33
CA ASN A 33 -26.17 -9.28 -2.24
C ASN A 33 -25.01 -8.97 -1.30
N LEU A 34 -24.84 -9.76 -0.23
CA LEU A 34 -23.67 -9.65 0.66
C LEU A 34 -22.37 -10.04 -0.05
N VAL A 35 -22.40 -11.12 -0.84
CA VAL A 35 -21.22 -11.51 -1.63
C VAL A 35 -20.86 -10.44 -2.66
N ARG A 36 -21.86 -9.86 -3.33
CA ARG A 36 -21.66 -8.77 -4.28
C ARG A 36 -21.11 -7.51 -3.61
N SER A 37 -21.52 -7.19 -2.39
CA SER A 37 -20.98 -6.04 -1.67
C SER A 37 -19.48 -6.20 -1.36
N VAL A 38 -19.01 -7.43 -1.11
CA VAL A 38 -17.58 -7.73 -0.96
C VAL A 38 -16.81 -7.48 -2.26
N GLN A 39 -17.38 -7.80 -3.41
CA GLN A 39 -16.76 -7.49 -4.70
C GLN A 39 -16.53 -5.99 -4.87
N HIS A 40 -17.55 -5.17 -4.56
CA HIS A 40 -17.40 -3.70 -4.60
C HIS A 40 -16.40 -3.19 -3.56
N ALA A 41 -16.40 -3.76 -2.35
CA ALA A 41 -15.43 -3.42 -1.32
C ALA A 41 -13.98 -3.72 -1.76
N SER A 42 -13.76 -4.85 -2.43
CA SER A 42 -12.44 -5.22 -2.96
C SER A 42 -11.96 -4.25 -4.07
N ILE A 43 -12.88 -3.82 -4.94
CA ILE A 43 -12.57 -2.81 -5.97
C ILE A 43 -12.21 -1.47 -5.32
N LEU A 44 -13.01 -1.03 -4.35
CA LEU A 44 -12.75 0.21 -3.62
C LEU A 44 -11.43 0.15 -2.86
N SER A 45 -11.10 -0.99 -2.26
CA SER A 45 -9.81 -1.22 -1.61
C SER A 45 -8.64 -1.06 -2.60
N PHE A 46 -8.73 -1.62 -3.81
CA PHE A 46 -7.72 -1.40 -4.85
C PHE A 46 -7.55 0.08 -5.21
N LEU A 47 -8.65 0.82 -5.35
CA LEU A 47 -8.59 2.25 -5.63
C LEU A 47 -7.91 3.04 -4.51
N MET A 48 -8.21 2.72 -3.24
CA MET A 48 -7.58 3.35 -2.08
C MET A 48 -6.07 3.07 -2.01
N ILE A 49 -5.65 1.82 -2.25
CA ILE A 49 -4.24 1.43 -2.29
C ILE A 49 -3.53 2.11 -3.46
N SER A 50 -4.19 2.23 -4.62
CA SER A 50 -3.63 2.95 -5.77
C SER A 50 -3.41 4.44 -5.46
N VAL A 51 -4.32 5.06 -4.71
CA VAL A 51 -4.15 6.45 -4.24
C VAL A 51 -2.96 6.55 -3.29
N ALA A 52 -2.82 5.67 -2.30
CA ALA A 52 -1.68 5.66 -1.38
C ALA A 52 -0.35 5.47 -2.12
N SER A 53 -0.32 4.56 -3.10
CA SER A 53 0.85 4.31 -3.95
C SER A 53 1.20 5.53 -4.82
N ALA A 54 0.19 6.21 -5.36
CA ALA A 54 0.40 7.43 -6.15
C ALA A 54 0.94 8.58 -5.30
N VAL A 55 0.46 8.74 -4.05
CA VAL A 55 0.97 9.74 -3.10
C VAL A 55 2.45 9.50 -2.80
N LEU A 56 2.85 8.25 -2.53
CA LEU A 56 4.26 7.93 -2.30
C LEU A 56 5.12 8.17 -3.55
N MET A 57 4.62 7.78 -4.72
CA MET A 57 5.31 8.00 -5.99
C MET A 57 5.50 9.49 -6.29
N GLU A 58 4.47 10.29 -6.07
CA GLU A 58 4.54 11.76 -6.22
C GLU A 58 5.58 12.37 -5.27
N ALA A 59 5.59 11.93 -4.02
CA ALA A 59 6.56 12.39 -3.04
C ALA A 59 8.01 12.04 -3.42
N LEU A 60 8.25 10.84 -3.97
CA LEU A 60 9.57 10.41 -4.48
C LEU A 60 10.02 11.26 -5.67
N ILE A 61 9.13 11.51 -6.63
CA ILE A 61 9.44 12.32 -7.82
C ILE A 61 9.79 13.75 -7.43
N ASN A 62 9.00 14.35 -6.53
CA ASN A 62 9.19 15.73 -6.07
C ASN A 62 10.27 15.87 -4.98
N SER A 63 10.86 14.75 -4.51
CA SER A 63 11.83 14.74 -3.40
C SER A 63 11.29 15.43 -2.14
N ASP A 64 10.07 15.06 -1.74
CA ASP A 64 9.41 15.58 -0.54
C ASP A 64 9.97 14.89 0.70
N PHE A 65 11.03 15.45 1.28
CA PHE A 65 11.71 14.91 2.45
C PHE A 65 10.95 15.06 3.76
N SER A 66 9.71 15.53 3.73
CA SER A 66 8.82 15.45 4.89
C SER A 66 8.39 14.03 5.22
N ILE A 67 8.49 13.11 4.24
CA ILE A 67 8.21 11.68 4.39
C ILE A 67 9.52 10.95 4.65
N GLU A 68 9.61 10.19 5.75
CA GLU A 68 10.82 9.47 6.18
C GLU A 68 11.35 8.53 5.11
N TYR A 69 10.48 7.79 4.44
CA TYR A 69 10.85 6.88 3.36
C TYR A 69 11.55 7.61 2.20
N VAL A 70 11.01 8.76 1.80
CA VAL A 70 11.57 9.55 0.69
C VAL A 70 12.95 10.08 1.04
N TRP A 71 13.13 10.54 2.28
CA TRP A 71 14.43 11.00 2.78
C TRP A 71 15.47 9.89 2.77
N GLY A 72 15.12 8.68 3.20
CA GLY A 72 16.04 7.53 3.25
C GLY A 72 16.39 6.93 1.89
N HIS A 73 15.58 7.16 0.85
CA HIS A 73 15.70 6.44 -0.43
C HIS A 73 15.81 7.36 -1.66
N SER A 74 15.81 8.69 -1.49
CA SER A 74 15.86 9.65 -2.59
C SER A 74 16.78 10.81 -2.27
N SER A 75 17.30 11.49 -3.33
CA SER A 75 18.00 12.76 -3.24
C SER A 75 17.53 13.69 -4.36
N ARG A 76 17.79 15.01 -4.21
CA ARG A 76 17.40 16.01 -5.24
C ARG A 76 18.10 15.79 -6.56
N ASP A 77 19.37 15.42 -6.53
CA ASP A 77 20.23 15.21 -7.71
C ASP A 77 20.02 13.84 -8.38
N MET A 78 19.17 12.98 -7.77
CA MET A 78 18.92 11.65 -8.30
C MET A 78 18.13 11.70 -9.61
N PRO A 79 18.59 11.03 -10.69
CA PRO A 79 17.84 10.93 -11.94
C PRO A 79 16.44 10.32 -11.73
N LEU A 80 15.46 10.79 -12.52
CA LEU A 80 14.06 10.39 -12.38
C LEU A 80 13.85 8.87 -12.39
N PHE A 81 14.61 8.15 -13.21
CA PHE A 81 14.54 6.68 -13.25
C PHE A 81 14.82 6.03 -11.89
N TYR A 82 15.84 6.51 -11.19
CA TYR A 82 16.18 6.01 -9.85
C TYR A 82 15.15 6.41 -8.80
N LYS A 83 14.56 7.61 -8.89
CA LYS A 83 13.45 8.02 -8.02
C LYS A 83 12.25 7.11 -8.16
N ILE A 84 11.89 6.71 -9.39
CA ILE A 84 10.80 5.75 -9.64
C ILE A 84 11.14 4.37 -9.08
N THR A 85 12.38 3.89 -9.27
CA THR A 85 12.79 2.58 -8.76
C THR A 85 12.92 2.56 -7.24
N SER A 86 13.16 3.70 -6.59
CA SER A 86 13.14 3.83 -5.14
C SER A 86 11.78 3.50 -4.52
N PHE A 87 10.70 3.52 -5.32
CA PHE A 87 9.37 3.11 -4.85
C PHE A 87 9.36 1.69 -4.24
N TRP A 88 10.14 0.77 -4.81
CA TRP A 88 10.29 -0.60 -4.29
C TRP A 88 11.72 -0.90 -3.81
N GLY A 89 12.55 0.12 -3.63
CA GLY A 89 13.95 -0.02 -3.23
C GLY A 89 14.15 -0.33 -1.74
N GLY A 90 13.15 0.00 -0.90
CA GLY A 90 13.15 -0.28 0.53
C GLY A 90 12.08 -1.29 0.94
N LEU A 91 12.09 -1.68 2.22
CA LEU A 91 11.15 -2.66 2.77
C LEU A 91 9.71 -2.14 2.70
N GLU A 92 9.48 -0.92 3.15
CA GLU A 92 8.16 -0.27 3.24
C GLU A 92 7.52 -0.11 1.86
N GLY A 93 8.27 0.43 0.91
CA GLY A 93 7.81 0.62 -0.46
C GLY A 93 7.59 -0.70 -1.19
N SER A 94 8.47 -1.70 -0.98
CA SER A 94 8.29 -3.05 -1.53
C SER A 94 7.00 -3.70 -1.01
N LEU A 95 6.71 -3.56 0.28
CA LEU A 95 5.51 -4.11 0.88
C LEU A 95 4.25 -3.44 0.31
N LEU A 96 4.27 -2.11 0.16
CA LEU A 96 3.19 -1.37 -0.51
C LEU A 96 3.00 -1.81 -1.96
N PHE A 97 4.10 -2.04 -2.69
CA PHE A 97 4.05 -2.55 -4.07
C PHE A 97 3.39 -3.94 -4.14
N TRP A 98 3.75 -4.86 -3.24
CA TRP A 98 3.11 -6.18 -3.17
C TRP A 98 1.62 -6.10 -2.84
N ILE A 99 1.23 -5.21 -1.93
CA ILE A 99 -0.17 -4.94 -1.58
C ILE A 99 -0.93 -4.40 -2.80
N LEU A 100 -0.32 -3.49 -3.58
CA LEU A 100 -0.90 -2.96 -4.80
C LEU A 100 -1.13 -4.07 -5.85
N VAL A 101 -0.13 -4.92 -6.09
CA VAL A 101 -0.25 -6.06 -7.01
C VAL A 101 -1.32 -7.05 -6.53
N GLN A 102 -1.32 -7.38 -5.24
CA GLN A 102 -2.32 -8.27 -4.62
C GLN A 102 -3.73 -7.70 -4.80
N SER A 103 -3.95 -6.42 -4.51
CA SER A 103 -5.25 -5.77 -4.63
C SER A 103 -5.75 -5.73 -6.08
N PHE A 104 -4.85 -5.55 -7.05
CA PHE A 104 -5.16 -5.64 -8.47
C PHE A 104 -5.67 -7.03 -8.86
N PHE A 105 -5.02 -8.09 -8.40
CA PHE A 105 -5.49 -9.46 -8.65
C PHE A 105 -6.83 -9.75 -7.97
N ILE A 106 -7.06 -9.27 -6.75
CA ILE A 106 -8.36 -9.39 -6.06
C ILE A 106 -9.45 -8.71 -6.88
N MET A 107 -9.18 -7.51 -7.41
CA MET A 107 -10.11 -6.79 -8.28
C MET A 107 -10.44 -7.60 -9.55
N ILE A 108 -9.43 -8.18 -10.21
CA ILE A 108 -9.64 -9.03 -11.41
C ILE A 108 -10.53 -10.22 -11.06
N VAL A 109 -10.26 -10.93 -9.95
CA VAL A 109 -11.07 -12.07 -9.50
C VAL A 109 -12.49 -11.63 -9.21
N ALA A 110 -12.68 -10.50 -8.52
CA ALA A 110 -13.99 -9.95 -8.20
C ALA A 110 -14.81 -9.62 -9.47
N PHE A 111 -14.18 -9.05 -10.50
CA PHE A 111 -14.85 -8.73 -11.77
C PHE A 111 -15.10 -9.93 -12.64
N ARG A 112 -14.06 -10.77 -12.83
CA ARG A 112 -14.10 -11.84 -13.85
C ARG A 112 -15.07 -12.96 -13.49
N TYR A 113 -15.18 -13.24 -12.18
CA TYR A 113 -15.92 -14.40 -11.70
C TYR A 113 -17.22 -14.06 -10.96
N GLN A 114 -17.70 -12.83 -11.06
CA GLN A 114 -18.91 -12.37 -10.34
C GLN A 114 -20.19 -13.19 -10.65
N TYR A 115 -20.25 -13.85 -11.81
CA TYR A 115 -21.38 -14.66 -12.23
C TYR A 115 -21.07 -16.16 -12.35
N THR A 116 -19.81 -16.54 -12.21
CA THR A 116 -19.32 -17.89 -12.41
C THR A 116 -18.86 -18.47 -11.07
N ASN A 117 -19.02 -19.80 -10.88
CA ASN A 117 -18.52 -20.52 -9.71
C ASN A 117 -18.93 -19.93 -8.35
N ARG A 118 -20.22 -19.62 -8.21
CA ARG A 118 -20.79 -18.97 -7.01
C ARG A 118 -20.46 -19.69 -5.70
N GLU A 119 -20.21 -20.98 -5.73
CA GLU A 119 -19.89 -21.77 -4.53
C GLU A 119 -18.47 -21.51 -4.01
N ILE A 120 -17.51 -21.25 -4.89
CA ILE A 120 -16.07 -21.15 -4.55
C ILE A 120 -15.64 -19.70 -4.39
N ILE A 121 -16.14 -18.80 -5.21
CA ILE A 121 -15.72 -17.39 -5.25
C ILE A 121 -15.76 -16.66 -3.90
N PRO A 122 -16.80 -16.82 -3.05
CA PRO A 122 -16.82 -16.18 -1.74
C PRO A 122 -15.63 -16.57 -0.87
N TYR A 123 -15.25 -17.84 -0.89
CA TYR A 123 -14.11 -18.35 -0.10
C TYR A 123 -12.77 -17.86 -0.67
N VAL A 124 -12.64 -17.81 -1.99
CA VAL A 124 -11.45 -17.27 -2.67
C VAL A 124 -11.27 -15.80 -2.29
N LEU A 125 -12.33 -15.00 -2.38
CA LEU A 125 -12.29 -13.58 -1.99
C LEU A 125 -11.96 -13.42 -0.50
N ALA A 126 -12.53 -14.24 0.38
CA ALA A 126 -12.22 -14.21 1.80
C ALA A 126 -10.74 -14.50 2.08
N THR A 127 -10.17 -15.52 1.44
CA THR A 127 -8.76 -15.89 1.60
C THR A 127 -7.83 -14.79 1.08
N LEU A 128 -8.09 -14.28 -0.12
CA LEU A 128 -7.27 -13.22 -0.71
C LEU A 128 -7.32 -11.91 0.10
N ASN A 129 -8.53 -11.53 0.59
CA ASN A 129 -8.66 -10.37 1.47
C ASN A 129 -8.02 -10.62 2.84
N GLY A 130 -7.97 -11.87 3.33
CA GLY A 130 -7.25 -12.24 4.55
C GLY A 130 -5.74 -12.01 4.44
N ILE A 131 -5.13 -12.45 3.34
CA ILE A 131 -3.71 -12.19 3.03
C ILE A 131 -3.47 -10.68 2.93
N MET A 132 -4.36 -9.97 2.22
CA MET A 132 -4.30 -8.52 2.09
C MET A 132 -4.35 -7.81 3.45
N SER A 133 -5.28 -8.20 4.32
CA SER A 133 -5.41 -7.63 5.66
C SER A 133 -4.13 -7.83 6.48
N PHE A 134 -3.53 -9.02 6.41
CA PHE A 134 -2.27 -9.31 7.08
C PHE A 134 -1.14 -8.38 6.59
N LEU A 135 -0.98 -8.24 5.27
CA LEU A 135 0.04 -7.35 4.70
C LEU A 135 -0.20 -5.88 5.06
N LEU A 136 -1.47 -5.42 5.06
CA LEU A 136 -1.83 -4.06 5.46
C LEU A 136 -1.55 -3.80 6.95
N ILE A 137 -1.79 -4.78 7.82
CA ILE A 137 -1.44 -4.67 9.24
C ILE A 137 0.06 -4.52 9.43
N LEU A 138 0.87 -5.31 8.71
CA LEU A 138 2.33 -5.18 8.73
C LEU A 138 2.77 -3.80 8.22
N LEU A 139 2.21 -3.35 7.10
CA LEU A 139 2.56 -2.06 6.51
C LEU A 139 2.22 -0.89 7.45
N ILE A 140 1.01 -0.85 7.98
CA ILE A 140 0.55 0.26 8.83
C ILE A 140 1.19 0.22 10.22
N GLY A 141 1.42 -0.98 10.76
CA GLY A 141 1.90 -1.16 12.14
C GLY A 141 3.40 -1.07 12.32
N TRP A 142 4.18 -1.46 11.32
CA TRP A 142 5.65 -1.56 11.44
C TRP A 142 6.44 -0.86 10.35
N SER A 143 5.85 -0.57 9.21
CA SER A 143 6.59 -0.17 8.00
C SER A 143 5.80 0.83 7.18
N ASN A 144 5.22 1.87 7.82
CA ASN A 144 4.38 2.84 7.11
C ASN A 144 5.24 3.75 6.21
N PRO A 145 5.20 3.59 4.87
CA PRO A 145 6.01 4.37 3.95
C PRO A 145 5.58 5.84 3.85
N LEU A 146 4.49 6.22 4.49
CA LEU A 146 3.93 7.58 4.48
C LEU A 146 4.11 8.27 5.85
N GLU A 147 4.95 7.74 6.72
CA GLU A 147 5.25 8.34 8.01
C GLU A 147 5.98 9.67 7.84
N LEU A 148 5.53 10.68 8.60
CA LEU A 148 6.11 12.02 8.56
C LEU A 148 7.30 12.11 9.52
N GLN A 149 8.37 12.76 9.08
CA GLN A 149 9.49 13.09 9.96
C GLN A 149 9.15 14.23 10.91
N ALA A 150 9.64 14.14 12.15
CA ALA A 150 9.51 15.20 13.14
C ALA A 150 10.38 16.43 12.82
N VAL A 151 11.47 16.25 12.09
CA VAL A 151 12.38 17.31 11.62
C VAL A 151 12.62 17.09 10.13
N ILE A 152 12.31 18.09 9.31
CA ILE A 152 12.50 18.02 7.85
C ILE A 152 13.94 18.34 7.51
N PRO A 153 14.76 17.37 7.03
CA PRO A 153 16.12 17.63 6.58
C PRO A 153 16.14 18.38 5.24
N GLU A 154 17.18 19.18 5.01
CA GLU A 154 17.32 19.92 3.74
C GLU A 154 17.66 19.02 2.55
N GLU A 155 18.30 17.85 2.78
CA GLU A 155 18.69 16.88 1.75
C GLU A 155 18.46 15.43 2.21
N GLY A 156 18.10 14.54 1.24
CA GLY A 156 18.02 13.10 1.41
C GLY A 156 19.37 12.41 1.17
N LEU A 157 19.55 11.17 1.64
CA LEU A 157 20.74 10.29 1.45
C LEU A 157 22.12 10.92 1.78
N SER A 158 22.17 12.19 2.09
CA SER A 158 23.41 12.97 2.23
C SER A 158 24.21 12.68 3.49
N LEU A 159 23.66 11.94 4.46
CA LEU A 159 24.35 11.66 5.72
C LEU A 159 25.55 10.69 5.59
N ILE A 160 25.72 10.05 4.44
CA ILE A 160 26.85 9.15 4.19
C ILE A 160 28.18 9.91 4.07
N HIS A 161 28.13 11.22 3.79
CA HIS A 161 29.32 12.05 3.59
C HIS A 161 29.76 12.88 4.81
N ILE A 162 29.03 12.86 5.92
CA ILE A 162 29.36 13.67 7.12
C ILE A 162 30.47 13.06 7.97
N SER A 163 30.96 11.87 7.68
CA SER A 163 31.97 11.18 8.48
C SER A 163 33.35 11.09 7.84
N GLU A 164 33.74 11.96 6.93
CA GLU A 164 35.18 12.13 6.69
C GLU A 164 35.77 13.03 7.80
N PRO A 165 36.57 12.42 8.74
CA PRO A 165 37.30 13.27 9.66
C PRO A 165 38.30 14.06 8.83
N THR A 166 38.20 15.37 8.82
CA THR A 166 39.25 16.27 8.36
C THR A 166 40.52 15.87 9.04
N ARG A 167 41.44 15.19 8.31
CA ARG A 167 42.79 14.94 8.75
C ARG A 167 43.47 16.30 8.98
N PRO A 168 43.91 16.65 10.18
CA PRO A 168 44.73 17.82 10.34
C PRO A 168 46.05 17.56 9.63
N SER A 169 46.40 18.48 8.77
CA SER A 169 47.70 18.58 8.09
C SER A 169 48.80 18.91 9.05
#